data_e8c52eb3b55d9dc499c20ce834139300
#
_entry.id   e8c52eb3b55d9dc499c20ce834139300
#
_cell.length_a   1.000
_cell.length_b   1.000
_cell.length_c   1.000
_cell.angle_alpha   90.00
_cell.angle_beta   90.00
_cell.angle_gamma   90.00
#
_symmetry.space_group_name_H-M   'P 1'
#
loop_
_entity.id
_entity.type
_entity.pdbx_description
1 polymer ?
#
loop_
_entity_poly.entity_id
_entity_poly.type
_entity_poly.pdbx_seq_one_letter_code
_entity_poly.pdbx_strand_id
1 'polypeptide(L)'
;GDGAWARQVTDNWFRFWDLAKPVIAQVHGYAIAGATELVQACDLVYVADDARISYPIVRVASPPDCQYHEPLLGMRRAMEIMLTGGEMLGPEAAQIGWANRSFPAVALDDEVLDVASQIAAVATDLAQINKRMVHRQAEIMGVRAAIRAGSEFQALAGHQASVEVFKQDPLSVMKRHNAADAERREAREKRRSQQ
;
A
#
# COMPACT_ATOMS: atom_id res chain seq x y z
N GLY A 1 21.27 14.26 -3.33
CA GLY A 1 20.95 14.83 -2.02
C GLY A 1 19.91 13.98 -1.33
N ASP A 2 19.76 14.20 -0.03
CA ASP A 2 18.78 13.49 0.79
C ASP A 2 17.37 13.62 0.22
N GLY A 3 16.65 12.51 0.22
CA GLY A 3 15.31 12.43 -0.38
C GLY A 3 15.27 12.36 -1.90
N ALA A 4 16.38 12.39 -2.61
CA ALA A 4 16.40 12.31 -4.07
C ALA A 4 15.81 10.98 -4.56
N TRP A 5 16.16 9.89 -3.89
CA TRP A 5 15.64 8.56 -4.21
C TRP A 5 14.14 8.46 -3.96
N ALA A 6 13.66 8.86 -2.79
CA ALA A 6 12.24 8.85 -2.45
C ALA A 6 11.41 9.70 -3.42
N ARG A 7 11.94 10.85 -3.81
CA ARG A 7 11.30 11.72 -4.80
C ARG A 7 11.21 11.06 -6.17
N GLN A 8 12.27 10.36 -6.60
CA GLN A 8 12.28 9.62 -7.86
C GLN A 8 11.27 8.46 -7.83
N VAL A 9 11.17 7.72 -6.72
CA VAL A 9 10.16 6.67 -6.53
C VAL A 9 8.78 7.28 -6.65
N THR A 10 8.49 8.35 -5.91
CA THR A 10 7.20 9.04 -5.94
C THR A 10 6.82 9.50 -7.36
N ASP A 11 7.76 10.09 -8.10
CA ASP A 11 7.52 10.54 -9.47
C ASP A 11 7.26 9.35 -10.42
N ASN A 12 7.89 8.20 -10.19
CA ASN A 12 7.63 7.00 -10.98
C ASN A 12 6.23 6.44 -10.71
N TRP A 13 5.79 6.38 -9.46
CA TRP A 13 4.43 5.93 -9.13
C TRP A 13 3.36 6.89 -9.65
N PHE A 14 3.61 8.19 -9.67
CA PHE A 14 2.69 9.13 -10.29
C PHE A 14 2.55 8.95 -11.80
N ARG A 15 3.50 8.31 -12.49
CA ARG A 15 3.32 7.92 -13.90
C ARG A 15 2.21 6.88 -14.07
N PHE A 16 2.03 5.95 -13.13
CA PHE A 16 0.88 5.03 -13.14
C PHE A 16 -0.42 5.78 -12.87
N TRP A 17 -0.42 6.65 -11.88
CA TRP A 17 -1.55 7.52 -11.59
C TRP A 17 -1.97 8.35 -12.82
N ASP A 18 -1.03 8.89 -13.54
CA ASP A 18 -1.26 9.78 -14.68
C ASP A 18 -1.56 9.05 -16.01
N LEU A 19 -1.49 7.71 -16.05
CA LEU A 19 -1.87 6.96 -17.24
C LEU A 19 -3.32 7.28 -17.64
N ALA A 20 -3.55 7.45 -18.93
CA ALA A 20 -4.88 7.75 -19.44
C ALA A 20 -5.86 6.58 -19.27
N LYS A 21 -5.37 5.34 -19.39
CA LYS A 21 -6.17 4.13 -19.19
C LYS A 21 -6.24 3.77 -17.71
N PRO A 22 -7.36 3.18 -17.25
CA PRO A 22 -7.43 2.57 -15.92
C PRO A 22 -6.36 1.50 -15.71
N VAL A 23 -5.79 1.47 -14.50
CA VAL A 23 -4.80 0.49 -14.07
C VAL A 23 -5.37 -0.32 -12.93
N ILE A 24 -5.37 -1.63 -13.08
CA ILE A 24 -5.86 -2.57 -12.08
C ILE A 24 -4.65 -3.30 -11.45
N ALA A 25 -4.55 -3.27 -10.13
CA ALA A 25 -3.65 -4.13 -9.40
C ALA A 25 -4.39 -5.40 -8.97
N GLN A 26 -3.84 -6.54 -9.34
CA GLN A 26 -4.27 -7.85 -8.88
C GLN A 26 -3.20 -8.41 -7.95
N VAL A 27 -3.53 -8.59 -6.69
CA VAL A 27 -2.58 -8.95 -5.63
C VAL A 27 -2.83 -10.35 -5.14
N HIS A 28 -1.85 -11.22 -5.29
CA HIS A 28 -1.79 -12.53 -4.67
C HIS A 28 -0.48 -12.69 -3.90
N GLY A 29 -0.44 -13.59 -2.91
CA GLY A 29 0.76 -13.83 -2.11
C GLY A 29 1.12 -12.61 -1.24
N TYR A 30 2.10 -11.82 -1.62
CA TYR A 30 2.65 -10.76 -0.78
C TYR A 30 2.64 -9.39 -1.47
N ALA A 31 2.13 -8.37 -0.77
CA ALA A 31 2.36 -6.95 -1.09
C ALA A 31 2.99 -6.28 0.12
N ILE A 32 4.31 -6.17 0.15
CA ILE A 32 5.08 -5.71 1.30
C ILE A 32 5.93 -4.50 0.92
N ALA A 33 5.98 -3.49 1.79
CA ALA A 33 6.80 -2.28 1.64
C ALA A 33 6.53 -1.57 0.29
N GLY A 34 7.53 -1.32 -0.55
CA GLY A 34 7.37 -0.63 -1.83
C GLY A 34 6.33 -1.25 -2.78
N ALA A 35 6.04 -2.57 -2.65
CA ALA A 35 4.95 -3.18 -3.41
C ALA A 35 3.58 -2.59 -3.03
N THR A 36 3.36 -2.23 -1.75
CA THR A 36 2.12 -1.56 -1.34
C THR A 36 1.98 -0.18 -1.97
N GLU A 37 3.08 0.53 -2.15
CA GLU A 37 3.08 1.86 -2.78
C GLU A 37 2.70 1.78 -4.25
N LEU A 38 3.27 0.80 -4.99
CA LEU A 38 2.90 0.53 -6.38
C LEU A 38 1.41 0.19 -6.51
N VAL A 39 0.93 -0.74 -5.67
CA VAL A 39 -0.48 -1.16 -5.67
C VAL A 39 -1.41 0.01 -5.43
N GLN A 40 -1.09 0.87 -4.46
CA GLN A 40 -1.90 2.04 -4.14
C GLN A 40 -1.83 3.16 -5.19
N ALA A 41 -0.83 3.15 -6.06
CA ALA A 41 -0.77 4.04 -7.22
C ALA A 41 -1.70 3.60 -8.37
N CYS A 42 -2.24 2.39 -8.33
CA CYS A 42 -3.22 1.90 -9.29
C CYS A 42 -4.63 2.44 -8.98
N ASP A 43 -5.50 2.45 -9.98
CA ASP A 43 -6.87 2.96 -9.84
C ASP A 43 -7.80 2.00 -9.11
N LEU A 44 -7.59 0.71 -9.31
CA LEU A 44 -8.39 -0.36 -8.72
C LEU A 44 -7.47 -1.44 -8.16
N VAL A 45 -7.85 -2.01 -7.03
CA VAL A 45 -7.08 -3.03 -6.33
C VAL A 45 -7.98 -4.20 -5.96
N TYR A 46 -7.63 -5.38 -6.43
CA TYR A 46 -8.27 -6.65 -6.07
C TYR A 46 -7.24 -7.59 -5.48
N VAL A 47 -7.59 -8.30 -4.44
CA VAL A 47 -6.64 -9.10 -3.67
C VAL A 47 -7.16 -10.51 -3.44
N ALA A 48 -6.25 -11.49 -3.37
CA ALA A 48 -6.61 -12.82 -2.88
C ALA A 48 -6.91 -12.76 -1.37
N ASP A 49 -7.83 -13.61 -0.89
CA ASP A 49 -8.19 -13.67 0.53
C ASP A 49 -7.00 -13.97 1.44
N ASP A 50 -6.05 -14.77 0.94
CA ASP A 50 -4.82 -15.14 1.63
C ASP A 50 -3.63 -14.20 1.35
N ALA A 51 -3.83 -13.16 0.54
CA ALA A 51 -2.79 -12.17 0.29
C ALA A 51 -2.38 -11.46 1.58
N ARG A 52 -1.06 -11.29 1.76
CA ARG A 52 -0.45 -10.67 2.94
C ARG A 52 0.07 -9.29 2.59
N ILE A 53 -0.48 -8.30 3.23
CA ILE A 53 -0.25 -6.89 2.93
C ILE A 53 0.32 -6.22 4.17
N SER A 54 1.49 -5.57 4.07
CA SER A 54 2.09 -4.88 5.21
C SER A 54 3.15 -3.86 4.82
N TYR A 55 3.43 -2.93 5.72
CA TYR A 55 4.54 -1.98 5.58
C TYR A 55 5.48 -2.03 6.79
N PRO A 56 6.22 -3.15 7.02
CA PRO A 56 7.03 -3.33 8.21
C PRO A 56 8.24 -2.39 8.31
N ILE A 57 8.62 -1.74 7.23
CA ILE A 57 9.76 -0.81 7.15
C ILE A 57 9.59 0.39 8.08
N VAL A 58 8.36 0.80 8.40
CA VAL A 58 8.10 1.87 9.38
C VAL A 58 8.68 1.60 10.76
N ARG A 59 8.94 0.34 11.10
CA ARG A 59 9.50 -0.07 12.39
C ARG A 59 11.01 0.07 12.49
N VAL A 60 11.70 0.16 11.36
CA VAL A 60 13.17 -0.02 11.32
C VAL A 60 13.90 1.02 10.50
N ALA A 61 13.26 1.64 9.51
CA ALA A 61 13.95 2.52 8.58
C ALA A 61 13.20 3.82 8.29
N SER A 62 12.01 3.77 7.68
CA SER A 62 11.36 4.98 7.19
C SER A 62 9.85 4.81 7.01
N PRO A 63 9.10 5.92 6.98
CA PRO A 63 7.78 5.91 6.37
C PRO A 63 7.87 5.57 4.88
N PRO A 64 6.75 5.26 4.21
CA PRO A 64 6.70 5.08 2.76
C PRO A 64 7.23 6.28 1.99
N ASP A 65 7.87 6.03 0.85
CA ASP A 65 8.26 7.08 -0.09
C ASP A 65 7.02 7.79 -0.65
N CYS A 66 5.96 7.01 -0.90
CA CYS A 66 4.64 7.44 -1.31
C CYS A 66 3.59 7.08 -0.25
N GLN A 67 3.11 8.07 0.49
CA GLN A 67 2.12 7.87 1.55
C GLN A 67 0.69 8.01 1.02
N TYR A 68 0.08 6.90 0.65
CA TYR A 68 -1.32 6.84 0.19
C TYR A 68 -2.33 6.49 1.29
N HIS A 69 -1.87 6.04 2.47
CA HIS A 69 -2.78 5.47 3.47
C HIS A 69 -3.81 6.46 3.99
N GLU A 70 -3.39 7.70 4.33
CA GLU A 70 -4.31 8.67 4.89
C GLU A 70 -5.43 9.06 3.90
N PRO A 71 -5.13 9.47 2.66
CA PRO A 71 -6.19 9.83 1.73
C PRO A 71 -7.12 8.67 1.32
N LEU A 72 -6.63 7.42 1.36
CA LEU A 72 -7.45 6.26 1.02
C LEU A 72 -8.24 5.70 2.21
N LEU A 73 -7.66 5.69 3.41
CA LEU A 73 -8.19 4.95 4.58
C LEU A 73 -8.68 5.86 5.69
N GLY A 74 -8.37 7.15 5.61
CA GLY A 74 -8.57 8.10 6.69
C GLY A 74 -7.55 7.95 7.82
N MET A 75 -7.43 9.00 8.62
CA MET A 75 -6.35 9.20 9.58
C MET A 75 -6.16 8.03 10.57
N ARG A 76 -7.25 7.46 11.10
CA ARG A 76 -7.13 6.43 12.16
C ARG A 76 -6.51 5.12 11.64
N ARG A 77 -6.95 4.64 10.49
CA ARG A 77 -6.40 3.43 9.86
C ARG A 77 -4.98 3.68 9.36
N ALA A 78 -4.73 4.84 8.76
CA ALA A 78 -3.39 5.23 8.39
C ALA A 78 -2.42 5.22 9.59
N MET A 79 -2.82 5.79 10.73
CA MET A 79 -2.03 5.79 11.96
C MET A 79 -1.74 4.38 12.47
N GLU A 80 -2.73 3.48 12.47
CA GLU A 80 -2.52 2.10 12.90
C GLU A 80 -1.46 1.41 12.03
N ILE A 81 -1.57 1.50 10.70
CA ILE A 81 -0.61 0.93 9.76
C ILE A 81 0.78 1.56 9.96
N MET A 82 0.85 2.89 10.04
CA MET A 82 2.11 3.62 10.11
C MET A 82 2.85 3.46 11.45
N LEU A 83 2.13 3.22 12.55
CA LEU A 83 2.75 3.04 13.86
C LEU A 83 3.07 1.58 14.16
N THR A 84 2.32 0.65 13.59
CA THR A 84 2.51 -0.78 13.85
C THR A 84 3.27 -1.51 12.75
N GLY A 85 3.18 -1.05 11.50
CA GLY A 85 3.64 -1.78 10.32
C GLY A 85 2.98 -3.16 10.22
N GLY A 86 1.77 -3.30 10.80
CA GLY A 86 1.06 -4.57 10.94
C GLY A 86 0.67 -5.18 9.60
N GLU A 87 0.52 -6.51 9.62
CA GLU A 87 0.05 -7.26 8.46
C GLU A 87 -1.47 -7.35 8.48
N MET A 88 -2.11 -7.20 7.31
CA MET A 88 -3.52 -7.47 7.06
C MET A 88 -3.67 -8.51 5.95
N LEU A 89 -4.77 -9.24 5.96
CA LEU A 89 -5.17 -10.18 4.91
C LEU A 89 -6.16 -9.52 3.94
N GLY A 90 -6.41 -10.18 2.80
CA GLY A 90 -7.29 -9.69 1.75
C GLY A 90 -8.66 -9.19 2.23
N PRO A 91 -9.43 -9.96 3.02
CA PRO A 91 -10.74 -9.52 3.52
C PRO A 91 -10.67 -8.26 4.39
N GLU A 92 -9.65 -8.13 5.24
CA GLU A 92 -9.44 -6.93 6.03
C GLU A 92 -9.09 -5.72 5.15
N ALA A 93 -8.21 -5.92 4.17
CA ALA A 93 -7.83 -4.89 3.21
C ALA A 93 -9.05 -4.35 2.43
N ALA A 94 -9.95 -5.24 2.00
CA ALA A 94 -11.21 -4.86 1.36
C ALA A 94 -12.16 -4.14 2.33
N GLN A 95 -12.30 -4.63 3.55
CA GLN A 95 -13.18 -4.04 4.55
C GLN A 95 -12.80 -2.61 4.92
N ILE A 96 -11.51 -2.30 4.98
CA ILE A 96 -11.02 -0.96 5.36
C ILE A 96 -10.88 -0.01 4.17
N GLY A 97 -11.10 -0.47 2.93
CA GLY A 97 -10.97 0.34 1.72
C GLY A 97 -9.55 0.43 1.16
N TRP A 98 -8.62 -0.41 1.63
CA TRP A 98 -7.30 -0.54 1.03
C TRP A 98 -7.35 -1.24 -0.33
N ALA A 99 -8.26 -2.20 -0.48
CA ALA A 99 -8.61 -2.85 -1.74
C ALA A 99 -10.09 -2.66 -2.06
N ASN A 100 -10.46 -2.76 -3.33
CA ASN A 100 -11.86 -2.72 -3.76
C ASN A 100 -12.63 -3.94 -3.29
N ARG A 101 -12.05 -5.13 -3.45
CA ARG A 101 -12.63 -6.42 -3.04
C ARG A 101 -11.54 -7.45 -2.80
N SER A 102 -11.84 -8.49 -2.03
CA SER A 102 -11.05 -9.71 -1.93
C SER A 102 -11.83 -10.90 -2.46
N PHE A 103 -11.09 -11.91 -2.95
CA PHE A 103 -11.65 -13.12 -3.53
C PHE A 103 -10.79 -14.34 -3.14
N PRO A 104 -11.37 -15.55 -3.07
CA PRO A 104 -10.57 -16.77 -3.00
C PRO A 104 -9.51 -16.77 -4.10
N ALA A 105 -8.28 -17.19 -3.77
CA ALA A 105 -7.14 -17.12 -4.71
C ALA A 105 -7.43 -17.79 -6.06
N VAL A 106 -8.21 -18.89 -6.04
CA VAL A 106 -8.61 -19.62 -7.25
C VAL A 106 -9.61 -18.88 -8.15
N ALA A 107 -10.32 -17.89 -7.62
CA ALA A 107 -11.30 -17.11 -8.37
C ALA A 107 -10.78 -15.72 -8.78
N LEU A 108 -9.65 -15.29 -8.22
CA LEU A 108 -9.16 -13.92 -8.37
C LEU A 108 -8.96 -13.51 -9.83
N ASP A 109 -8.39 -14.39 -10.66
CA ASP A 109 -8.12 -14.10 -12.07
C ASP A 109 -9.41 -13.83 -12.85
N ASP A 110 -10.41 -14.72 -12.70
CA ASP A 110 -11.67 -14.62 -13.41
C ASP A 110 -12.46 -13.37 -12.96
N GLU A 111 -12.49 -13.10 -11.67
CA GLU A 111 -13.18 -11.93 -11.11
C GLU A 111 -12.55 -10.60 -11.55
N VAL A 112 -11.21 -10.54 -11.60
CA VAL A 112 -10.51 -9.36 -12.08
C VAL A 112 -10.69 -9.17 -13.59
N LEU A 113 -10.67 -10.25 -14.37
CA LEU A 113 -10.94 -10.21 -15.81
C LEU A 113 -12.38 -9.75 -16.12
N ASP A 114 -13.35 -10.16 -15.30
CA ASP A 114 -14.72 -9.69 -15.43
C ASP A 114 -14.81 -8.17 -15.25
N VAL A 115 -14.20 -7.64 -14.19
CA VAL A 115 -14.14 -6.19 -13.97
C VAL A 115 -13.42 -5.47 -15.11
N ALA A 116 -12.30 -5.99 -15.57
CA ALA A 116 -11.55 -5.41 -16.69
C ALA A 116 -12.41 -5.38 -17.97
N SER A 117 -13.21 -6.43 -18.20
CA SER A 117 -14.15 -6.53 -19.33
C SER A 117 -15.28 -5.52 -19.22
N GLN A 118 -15.83 -5.31 -18.02
CA GLN A 118 -16.83 -4.26 -17.78
C GLN A 118 -16.26 -2.87 -18.07
N ILE A 119 -15.02 -2.58 -17.65
CA ILE A 119 -14.35 -1.32 -17.95
C ILE A 119 -14.10 -1.18 -19.46
N ALA A 120 -13.68 -2.25 -20.13
CA ALA A 120 -13.43 -2.25 -21.56
C ALA A 120 -14.70 -2.03 -22.41
N ALA A 121 -15.88 -2.33 -21.88
CA ALA A 121 -17.17 -2.05 -22.51
C ALA A 121 -17.54 -0.56 -22.47
N VAL A 122 -16.91 0.24 -21.60
CA VAL A 122 -17.08 1.70 -21.60
C VAL A 122 -16.28 2.32 -22.74
N ALA A 123 -16.86 3.28 -23.47
CA ALA A 123 -16.12 4.00 -24.49
C ALA A 123 -14.84 4.61 -23.91
N THR A 124 -13.73 4.44 -24.63
CA THR A 124 -12.37 4.75 -24.10
C THR A 124 -12.22 6.20 -23.63
N ASP A 125 -12.80 7.15 -24.37
CA ASP A 125 -12.79 8.56 -24.02
C ASP A 125 -13.58 8.85 -22.73
N LEU A 126 -14.73 8.21 -22.55
CA LEU A 126 -15.51 8.33 -21.31
C LEU A 126 -14.79 7.70 -20.12
N ALA A 127 -14.20 6.52 -20.28
CA ALA A 127 -13.42 5.90 -19.21
C ALA A 127 -12.26 6.80 -18.75
N GLN A 128 -11.56 7.43 -19.69
CA GLN A 128 -10.49 8.39 -19.40
C GLN A 128 -10.99 9.66 -18.69
N ILE A 129 -12.13 10.21 -19.12
CA ILE A 129 -12.73 11.38 -18.49
C ILE A 129 -13.17 11.04 -17.06
N ASN A 130 -13.82 9.90 -16.86
CA ASN A 130 -14.27 9.43 -15.53
C ASN A 130 -13.06 9.25 -14.58
N LYS A 131 -12.00 8.60 -15.03
CA LYS A 131 -10.77 8.48 -14.24
C LYS A 131 -10.21 9.87 -13.89
N ARG A 132 -10.06 10.75 -14.87
CA ARG A 132 -9.53 12.10 -14.64
C ARG A 132 -10.39 12.92 -13.69
N MET A 133 -11.70 12.78 -13.72
CA MET A 133 -12.60 13.47 -12.79
C MET A 133 -12.30 13.08 -11.34
N VAL A 134 -12.20 11.77 -11.05
CA VAL A 134 -11.89 11.28 -9.71
C VAL A 134 -10.51 11.76 -9.24
N HIS A 135 -9.49 11.60 -10.08
CA HIS A 135 -8.13 12.06 -9.77
C HIS A 135 -8.07 13.56 -9.55
N ARG A 136 -8.78 14.34 -10.38
CA ARG A 136 -8.80 15.80 -10.24
C ARG A 136 -9.43 16.25 -8.94
N GLN A 137 -10.49 15.59 -8.49
CA GLN A 137 -11.08 15.87 -7.17
C GLN A 137 -10.08 15.58 -6.05
N ALA A 138 -9.39 14.43 -6.09
CA ALA A 138 -8.36 14.09 -5.13
C ALA A 138 -7.18 15.11 -5.14
N GLU A 139 -6.77 15.57 -6.32
CA GLU A 139 -5.72 16.61 -6.45
C GLU A 139 -6.14 17.96 -5.86
N ILE A 140 -7.40 18.38 -6.06
CA ILE A 140 -7.95 19.59 -5.44
C ILE A 140 -7.96 19.48 -3.91
N MET A 141 -8.21 18.29 -3.38
CA MET A 141 -8.12 17.99 -1.95
C MET A 141 -6.68 17.93 -1.43
N GLY A 142 -5.68 18.09 -2.30
CA GLY A 142 -4.27 18.14 -1.90
C GLY A 142 -3.58 16.78 -1.85
N VAL A 143 -4.21 15.69 -2.33
CA VAL A 143 -3.67 14.32 -2.22
C VAL A 143 -2.28 14.20 -2.83
N ARG A 144 -2.04 14.72 -4.04
CA ARG A 144 -0.72 14.66 -4.68
C ARG A 144 0.36 15.43 -3.90
N ALA A 145 0.01 16.59 -3.35
CA ALA A 145 0.93 17.38 -2.53
C ALA A 145 1.25 16.67 -1.20
N ALA A 146 0.23 16.08 -0.56
CA ALA A 146 0.39 15.30 0.67
C ALA A 146 1.28 14.07 0.46
N ILE A 147 1.08 13.32 -0.63
CA ILE A 147 1.93 12.17 -0.99
C ILE A 147 3.38 12.61 -1.21
N ARG A 148 3.61 13.71 -1.93
CA ARG A 148 4.97 14.23 -2.15
C ARG A 148 5.67 14.67 -0.87
N ALA A 149 4.93 15.20 0.09
CA ALA A 149 5.49 15.53 1.41
C ALA A 149 6.05 14.29 2.14
N GLY A 150 5.55 13.09 1.85
CA GLY A 150 6.07 11.84 2.38
C GLY A 150 7.57 11.64 2.09
N SER A 151 8.05 12.09 0.91
CA SER A 151 9.47 12.00 0.57
C SER A 151 10.39 12.84 1.46
N GLU A 152 9.86 13.93 2.04
CA GLU A 152 10.60 14.77 2.99
C GLU A 152 10.75 14.06 4.34
N PHE A 153 9.68 13.42 4.81
CA PHE A 153 9.70 12.63 6.04
C PHE A 153 10.58 11.37 5.91
N GLN A 154 10.59 10.75 4.73
CA GLN A 154 11.49 9.65 4.44
C GLN A 154 12.97 10.08 4.53
N ALA A 155 13.31 11.25 3.97
CA ALA A 155 14.65 11.81 4.07
C ALA A 155 15.02 12.11 5.54
N LEU A 156 14.12 12.71 6.32
CA LEU A 156 14.33 12.98 7.74
C LEU A 156 14.54 11.70 8.56
N ALA A 157 13.79 10.63 8.25
CA ALA A 157 13.94 9.35 8.91
C ALA A 157 15.35 8.77 8.70
N GLY A 158 15.95 8.97 7.53
CA GLY A 158 17.30 8.52 7.21
C GLY A 158 18.41 9.02 8.14
N HIS A 159 18.14 10.09 8.89
CA HIS A 159 19.07 10.69 9.86
C HIS A 159 18.82 10.25 11.32
N GLN A 160 17.86 9.36 11.56
CA GLN A 160 17.58 8.90 12.92
C GLN A 160 18.60 7.84 13.38
N ALA A 161 18.97 7.88 14.67
CA ALA A 161 19.94 6.94 15.23
C ALA A 161 19.51 5.47 15.08
N SER A 162 18.20 5.17 15.18
CA SER A 162 17.65 3.83 14.98
C SER A 162 17.85 3.33 13.55
N VAL A 163 17.83 4.22 12.57
CA VAL A 163 18.05 3.88 11.16
C VAL A 163 19.50 3.59 10.86
N GLU A 164 20.42 4.23 11.54
CA GLU A 164 21.85 3.89 11.45
C GLU A 164 22.12 2.46 11.93
N VAL A 165 21.46 2.00 13.00
CA VAL A 165 21.54 0.60 13.45
C VAL A 165 21.01 -0.35 12.38
N PHE A 166 19.88 -0.01 11.73
CA PHE A 166 19.33 -0.80 10.62
C PHE A 166 20.30 -0.86 9.43
N LYS A 167 20.90 0.25 9.04
CA LYS A 167 21.86 0.30 7.92
C LYS A 167 23.10 -0.57 8.16
N GLN A 168 23.57 -0.67 9.42
CA GLN A 168 24.72 -1.49 9.76
C GLN A 168 24.44 -3.00 9.65
N ASP A 169 23.26 -3.47 10.06
CA ASP A 169 22.88 -4.88 10.01
C ASP A 169 21.38 -5.07 9.72
N PRO A 170 20.95 -4.84 8.46
CA PRO A 170 19.56 -4.93 8.07
C PRO A 170 18.95 -6.30 8.33
N LEU A 171 19.72 -7.37 8.06
CA LEU A 171 19.21 -8.75 8.16
C LEU A 171 18.92 -9.15 9.60
N SER A 172 19.80 -8.81 10.54
CA SER A 172 19.58 -9.10 11.97
C SER A 172 18.40 -8.33 12.53
N VAL A 173 18.29 -7.04 12.17
CA VAL A 173 17.17 -6.20 12.60
C VAL A 173 15.85 -6.77 12.06
N MET A 174 15.78 -7.12 10.78
CA MET A 174 14.58 -7.71 10.18
C MET A 174 14.21 -9.07 10.79
N LYS A 175 15.19 -9.94 11.03
CA LYS A 175 14.96 -11.24 11.69
C LYS A 175 14.32 -11.07 13.08
N ARG A 176 14.82 -10.15 13.89
CA ARG A 176 14.24 -9.87 15.23
C ARG A 176 12.78 -9.42 15.14
N HIS A 177 12.47 -8.50 14.22
CA HIS A 177 11.10 -8.03 14.02
C HIS A 177 10.17 -9.12 13.52
N ASN A 178 10.62 -9.95 12.57
CA ASN A 178 9.83 -11.07 12.06
C ASN A 178 9.55 -12.14 13.14
N ALA A 179 10.52 -12.44 14.00
CA ALA A 179 10.33 -13.35 15.12
C ALA A 179 9.28 -12.81 16.10
N ALA A 180 9.38 -11.55 16.49
CA ALA A 180 8.38 -10.91 17.36
C ALA A 180 6.97 -10.88 16.74
N ASP A 181 6.86 -10.74 15.42
CA ASP A 181 5.57 -10.80 14.72
C ASP A 181 4.99 -12.23 14.71
N ALA A 182 5.82 -13.24 14.54
CA ALA A 182 5.39 -14.64 14.61
C ALA A 182 4.83 -14.96 16.01
N GLU A 183 5.54 -14.58 17.06
CA GLU A 183 5.07 -14.75 18.45
C GLU A 183 3.74 -14.04 18.72
N ARG A 184 3.57 -12.81 18.22
CA ARG A 184 2.31 -12.06 18.35
C ARG A 184 1.16 -12.74 17.61
N ARG A 185 1.40 -13.29 16.43
CA ARG A 185 0.39 -14.05 15.65
C ARG A 185 -0.06 -15.29 16.42
N GLU A 186 0.87 -16.11 16.86
CA GLU A 186 0.56 -17.30 17.67
C GLU A 186 -0.24 -16.95 18.92
N ALA A 187 0.13 -15.88 19.62
CA ALA A 187 -0.59 -15.42 20.79
C ALA A 187 -2.02 -14.96 20.46
N ARG A 188 -2.24 -14.32 19.30
CA ARG A 188 -3.58 -13.93 18.84
C ARG A 188 -4.44 -15.14 18.48
N GLU A 189 -3.88 -16.12 17.77
CA GLU A 189 -4.58 -17.35 17.38
C GLU A 189 -5.01 -18.15 18.62
N LYS A 190 -4.12 -18.29 19.61
CA LYS A 190 -4.44 -18.93 20.89
C LYS A 190 -5.60 -18.24 21.64
N ARG A 191 -5.65 -16.91 21.62
CA ARG A 191 -6.75 -16.15 22.26
C ARG A 191 -8.07 -16.33 21.51
N ARG A 192 -8.05 -16.40 20.17
CA ARG A 192 -9.26 -16.61 19.35
C ARG A 192 -9.83 -18.03 19.50
N SER A 193 -8.99 -19.02 19.69
CA SER A 193 -9.42 -20.42 19.91
C SER A 193 -9.98 -20.70 21.31
N GLN A 194 -9.85 -19.74 22.25
CA GLN A 194 -10.36 -19.84 23.62
C GLN A 194 -11.67 -19.05 23.83
N GLN A 195 -12.15 -18.36 22.80
CA GLN A 195 -13.44 -17.66 22.77
C GLN A 195 -14.47 -18.42 21.95
#